data_577e75c5a6124b392fbd78ece3b4e645
#
_entry.id   577e75c5a6124b392fbd78ece3b4e645
#
_cell.length_a   1.000
_cell.length_b   1.000
_cell.length_c   1.000
_cell.angle_alpha   90.00
_cell.angle_beta   90.00
_cell.angle_gamma   90.00
#
_symmetry.space_group_name_H-M   'P 1'
#
loop_
_entity.id
_entity.type
_entity.pdbx_description
1 polymer ?
#
loop_
_entity_poly.entity_id
_entity_poly.type
_entity_poly.pdbx_seq_one_letter_code
_entity_poly.pdbx_strand_id
1 'polypeptide(L)'
;EVGHAMAIAVQKNTEPVQKITIVPRTMGALGYTMQVPEEEKYLMSKEQMLSELVTLFGGRAAEEVVFNSVTTGASNDIERATQIARAMVTQYGMSDKFGLIGLESVQNKYLDGRTVLNCGDATEAEIDLEVMKILSECHQKAKELLDGNRDALDQLAAFLIEHETITGKEFMKIYRKVQGIEEPEGDRFDLLVLDVDGTLHNSHREISDATKNALIEAQKRGKTIAIASGRSIAGIRQTASAISLEEYGGYVIAYNGTTVINCKTGECIYNQTLPADLIAPVYEEAAKLQVAIMAYRDSAKEIIVAGGVTDYVAADAAASCVTIRETDQFVKELGFPINKIFVSGEPDKMKEVERILQRKFGSVLNVFRSDPYYVELLPKYTDKGVAVDKLVKYMDITKERVMCVGDSNNDLPMLRYAGMGVAMGNASDRIKEQAD
;
A
#
# COMPACT_ATOMS: atom_id res chain seq x y z
N GLU A 1 -16.14 10.88 -16.22
CA GLU A 1 -15.39 10.41 -15.06
C GLU A 1 -16.00 9.11 -14.50
N VAL A 2 -17.31 9.06 -14.21
CA VAL A 2 -17.96 7.83 -13.67
C VAL A 2 -17.83 6.66 -14.65
N GLY A 3 -17.90 6.90 -15.97
CA GLY A 3 -17.69 5.85 -16.97
C GLY A 3 -16.33 5.17 -16.88
N HIS A 4 -15.25 5.93 -16.67
CA HIS A 4 -13.91 5.38 -16.41
C HIS A 4 -13.88 4.56 -15.13
N ALA A 5 -14.41 5.10 -14.04
CA ALA A 5 -14.45 4.43 -12.75
C ALA A 5 -15.27 3.13 -12.77
N MET A 6 -16.39 3.12 -13.48
CA MET A 6 -17.21 1.92 -13.69
C MET A 6 -16.47 0.87 -14.52
N ALA A 7 -15.82 1.29 -15.62
CA ALA A 7 -15.02 0.37 -16.42
C ALA A 7 -13.88 -0.27 -15.61
N ILE A 8 -13.28 0.46 -14.66
CA ILE A 8 -12.30 -0.06 -13.70
C ILE A 8 -12.95 -1.07 -12.76
N ALA A 9 -14.04 -0.69 -12.09
CA ALA A 9 -14.64 -1.46 -11.01
C ALA A 9 -15.23 -2.82 -11.45
N VAL A 10 -15.72 -2.91 -12.70
CA VAL A 10 -16.35 -4.12 -13.24
C VAL A 10 -15.33 -5.11 -13.82
N GLN A 11 -14.11 -4.68 -14.12
CA GLN A 11 -13.05 -5.53 -14.64
C GLN A 11 -12.20 -6.16 -13.53
N LYS A 12 -11.57 -7.32 -13.82
CA LYS A 12 -10.74 -8.06 -12.84
C LYS A 12 -9.26 -7.66 -12.86
N ASN A 13 -8.76 -7.11 -13.97
CA ASN A 13 -7.32 -6.89 -14.21
C ASN A 13 -6.98 -5.37 -14.21
N THR A 14 -7.65 -4.60 -13.38
CA THR A 14 -7.47 -3.15 -13.23
C THR A 14 -7.02 -2.81 -11.83
N GLU A 15 -6.29 -1.70 -11.67
CA GLU A 15 -5.99 -1.16 -10.36
C GLU A 15 -7.23 -0.46 -9.78
N PRO A 16 -7.45 -0.52 -8.45
CA PRO A 16 -8.68 0.01 -7.84
C PRO A 16 -8.79 1.54 -8.00
N VAL A 17 -10.04 2.00 -8.09
CA VAL A 17 -10.35 3.43 -8.06
C VAL A 17 -10.02 3.97 -6.68
N GLN A 18 -9.22 5.01 -6.60
CA GLN A 18 -8.88 5.70 -5.35
C GLN A 18 -9.75 6.94 -5.12
N LYS A 19 -9.97 7.71 -6.17
CA LYS A 19 -10.71 8.97 -6.11
C LYS A 19 -11.27 9.35 -7.48
N ILE A 20 -12.46 9.92 -7.46
CA ILE A 20 -13.09 10.51 -8.65
C ILE A 20 -13.46 11.95 -8.30
N THR A 21 -13.19 12.91 -9.20
CA THR A 21 -13.57 14.30 -9.01
C THR A 21 -13.97 14.96 -10.33
N ILE A 22 -14.94 15.85 -10.25
CA ILE A 22 -15.36 16.73 -11.35
C ILE A 22 -14.96 18.19 -11.09
N VAL A 23 -14.17 18.45 -10.04
CA VAL A 23 -13.63 19.79 -9.75
C VAL A 23 -12.52 20.12 -10.76
N PRO A 24 -12.67 21.18 -11.57
CA PRO A 24 -11.66 21.57 -12.52
C PRO A 24 -10.34 21.95 -11.84
N ARG A 25 -9.22 21.49 -12.40
CA ARG A 25 -7.88 21.92 -11.99
C ARG A 25 -7.17 22.72 -13.08
N THR A 26 -6.11 23.44 -12.69
CA THR A 26 -5.21 24.14 -13.61
C THR A 26 -4.64 23.15 -14.63
N MET A 27 -4.71 23.48 -15.93
CA MET A 27 -4.28 22.72 -17.13
C MET A 27 -5.41 22.08 -17.95
N GLY A 28 -6.67 22.54 -17.80
CA GLY A 28 -7.76 22.19 -18.73
C GLY A 28 -8.47 20.86 -18.47
N ALA A 29 -8.09 20.11 -17.44
CA ALA A 29 -8.84 18.93 -17.04
C ALA A 29 -10.12 19.34 -16.28
N LEU A 30 -11.27 18.88 -16.78
CA LEU A 30 -12.60 19.14 -16.17
C LEU A 30 -12.91 18.21 -14.99
N GLY A 31 -12.10 17.17 -14.81
CA GLY A 31 -12.19 16.18 -13.76
C GLY A 31 -11.10 15.11 -13.94
N TYR A 32 -11.01 14.15 -13.03
CA TYR A 32 -10.15 12.99 -13.19
C TYR A 32 -10.62 11.81 -12.32
N THR A 33 -10.32 10.62 -12.81
CA THR A 33 -10.41 9.37 -12.05
C THR A 33 -8.99 8.93 -11.71
N MET A 34 -8.70 8.79 -10.41
CA MET A 34 -7.38 8.46 -9.91
C MET A 34 -7.30 6.96 -9.58
N GLN A 35 -6.30 6.31 -10.16
CA GLN A 35 -5.85 4.97 -9.78
C GLN A 35 -4.46 5.08 -9.18
N VAL A 36 -4.16 4.25 -8.19
CA VAL A 36 -2.80 4.12 -7.64
C VAL A 36 -2.43 2.65 -7.71
N PRO A 37 -1.35 2.28 -8.41
CA PRO A 37 -0.87 0.90 -8.43
C PRO A 37 -0.64 0.39 -7.00
N GLU A 38 -1.14 -0.78 -6.69
CA GLU A 38 -0.89 -1.43 -5.40
C GLU A 38 0.55 -1.94 -5.27
N GLU A 39 1.17 -2.26 -6.41
CA GLU A 39 2.58 -2.69 -6.51
C GLU A 39 3.24 -2.02 -7.71
N GLU A 40 4.56 -1.76 -7.64
CA GLU A 40 5.34 -1.35 -8.82
C GLU A 40 5.41 -2.51 -9.82
N LYS A 41 4.60 -2.44 -10.87
CA LYS A 41 4.58 -3.42 -11.96
C LYS A 41 5.45 -2.95 -13.12
N TYR A 42 6.48 -3.71 -13.42
CA TYR A 42 7.37 -3.45 -14.57
C TYR A 42 6.91 -4.14 -15.87
N LEU A 43 6.00 -5.09 -15.78
CA LEU A 43 5.48 -5.85 -16.91
C LEU A 43 3.95 -5.90 -16.87
N MET A 44 3.33 -5.72 -18.04
CA MET A 44 1.89 -5.84 -18.22
C MET A 44 1.57 -7.04 -19.11
N SER A 45 0.54 -7.80 -18.76
CA SER A 45 0.03 -8.87 -19.62
C SER A 45 -0.86 -8.31 -20.74
N LYS A 46 -1.14 -9.14 -21.77
CA LYS A 46 -2.09 -8.78 -22.85
C LYS A 46 -3.46 -8.43 -22.27
N GLU A 47 -3.93 -9.18 -21.29
CA GLU A 47 -5.22 -8.97 -20.63
C GLU A 47 -5.26 -7.64 -19.86
N GLN A 48 -4.18 -7.29 -19.19
CA GLN A 48 -4.07 -6.00 -18.49
C GLN A 48 -4.10 -4.82 -19.47
N MET A 49 -3.37 -4.90 -20.59
CA MET A 49 -3.38 -3.86 -21.63
C MET A 49 -4.77 -3.72 -22.26
N LEU A 50 -5.46 -4.83 -22.54
CA LEU A 50 -6.84 -4.78 -23.06
C LEU A 50 -7.79 -4.15 -22.02
N SER A 51 -7.61 -4.46 -20.73
CA SER A 51 -8.41 -3.84 -19.67
C SER A 51 -8.15 -2.34 -19.54
N GLU A 52 -6.90 -1.89 -19.74
CA GLU A 52 -6.57 -0.46 -19.80
C GLU A 52 -7.26 0.23 -21.00
N LEU A 53 -7.28 -0.41 -22.18
CA LEU A 53 -7.99 0.12 -23.35
C LEU A 53 -9.50 0.27 -23.09
N VAL A 54 -10.12 -0.74 -22.47
CA VAL A 54 -11.55 -0.67 -22.08
C VAL A 54 -11.79 0.47 -21.09
N THR A 55 -10.88 0.68 -20.15
CA THR A 55 -10.95 1.79 -19.18
C THR A 55 -10.86 3.15 -19.88
N LEU A 56 -9.91 3.35 -20.79
CA LEU A 56 -9.77 4.59 -21.57
C LEU A 56 -11.04 4.90 -22.37
N PHE A 57 -11.72 3.89 -22.89
CA PHE A 57 -13.00 4.09 -23.59
C PHE A 57 -14.20 4.30 -22.65
N GLY A 58 -14.04 4.14 -21.33
CA GLY A 58 -15.13 4.30 -20.36
C GLY A 58 -15.86 5.64 -20.44
N GLY A 59 -15.12 6.74 -20.62
CA GLY A 59 -15.73 8.09 -20.78
C GLY A 59 -16.56 8.20 -22.07
N ARG A 60 -16.01 7.81 -23.21
CA ARG A 60 -16.69 7.81 -24.51
C ARG A 60 -17.92 6.91 -24.51
N ALA A 61 -17.79 5.69 -24.00
CA ALA A 61 -18.89 4.75 -23.89
C ALA A 61 -20.03 5.29 -23.00
N ALA A 62 -19.71 5.98 -21.90
CA ALA A 62 -20.70 6.60 -21.05
C ALA A 62 -21.47 7.72 -21.79
N GLU A 63 -20.81 8.57 -22.56
CA GLU A 63 -21.48 9.58 -23.39
C GLU A 63 -22.47 8.94 -24.38
N GLU A 64 -22.08 7.87 -25.06
CA GLU A 64 -22.92 7.16 -26.01
C GLU A 64 -24.10 6.46 -25.35
N VAL A 65 -23.86 5.74 -24.25
CA VAL A 65 -24.90 4.98 -23.51
C VAL A 65 -25.90 5.92 -22.84
N VAL A 66 -25.46 7.04 -22.26
CA VAL A 66 -26.30 7.94 -21.48
C VAL A 66 -26.98 8.99 -22.35
N PHE A 67 -26.25 9.62 -23.25
CA PHE A 67 -26.71 10.78 -24.02
C PHE A 67 -26.96 10.50 -25.50
N ASN A 68 -26.62 9.31 -25.97
CA ASN A 68 -26.64 8.95 -27.40
C ASN A 68 -25.92 10.00 -28.27
N SER A 69 -24.83 10.55 -27.72
CA SER A 69 -24.05 11.65 -28.32
C SER A 69 -22.58 11.47 -27.99
N VAL A 70 -21.72 12.16 -28.69
CA VAL A 70 -20.26 12.12 -28.50
C VAL A 70 -19.72 13.54 -28.47
N THR A 71 -18.72 13.78 -27.60
CA THR A 71 -18.05 15.08 -27.48
C THR A 71 -16.54 14.96 -27.78
N THR A 72 -15.84 16.08 -27.78
CA THR A 72 -14.39 16.12 -27.94
C THR A 72 -13.63 15.73 -26.67
N GLY A 73 -14.32 15.50 -25.55
CA GLY A 73 -13.72 15.22 -24.24
C GLY A 73 -12.85 13.98 -24.21
N ALA A 74 -13.17 12.97 -25.03
CA ALA A 74 -12.42 11.73 -25.10
C ALA A 74 -11.18 11.75 -26.03
N SER A 75 -10.77 12.90 -26.58
CA SER A 75 -9.70 12.96 -27.58
C SER A 75 -8.37 12.43 -27.07
N ASN A 76 -7.99 12.77 -25.83
CA ASN A 76 -6.75 12.34 -25.20
C ASN A 76 -6.74 10.83 -24.90
N ASP A 77 -7.89 10.29 -24.46
CA ASP A 77 -8.05 8.85 -24.17
C ASP A 77 -7.97 8.03 -25.46
N ILE A 78 -8.56 8.53 -26.55
CA ILE A 78 -8.50 7.89 -27.87
C ILE A 78 -7.06 7.88 -28.40
N GLU A 79 -6.32 8.99 -28.27
CA GLU A 79 -4.93 9.06 -28.68
C GLU A 79 -4.08 8.04 -27.89
N ARG A 80 -4.21 8.02 -26.58
CA ARG A 80 -3.51 7.08 -25.69
C ARG A 80 -3.88 5.62 -26.00
N ALA A 81 -5.16 5.34 -26.20
CA ALA A 81 -5.63 4.00 -26.57
C ALA A 81 -5.01 3.54 -27.90
N THR A 82 -4.93 4.45 -28.89
CA THR A 82 -4.31 4.16 -30.20
C THR A 82 -2.82 3.81 -30.04
N GLN A 83 -2.09 4.57 -29.23
CA GLN A 83 -0.67 4.29 -28.96
C GLN A 83 -0.46 2.92 -28.29
N ILE A 84 -1.28 2.59 -27.29
CA ILE A 84 -1.22 1.28 -26.59
C ILE A 84 -1.54 0.15 -27.57
N ALA A 85 -2.64 0.23 -28.31
CA ALA A 85 -3.04 -0.81 -29.27
C ALA A 85 -1.99 -1.01 -30.37
N ARG A 86 -1.38 0.07 -30.87
CA ARG A 86 -0.28 -0.01 -31.84
C ARG A 86 0.93 -0.71 -31.24
N ALA A 87 1.35 -0.36 -30.02
CA ALA A 87 2.47 -1.03 -29.36
C ALA A 87 2.22 -2.51 -29.10
N MET A 88 1.00 -2.90 -28.77
CA MET A 88 0.61 -4.32 -28.64
C MET A 88 0.86 -5.11 -29.92
N VAL A 89 0.54 -4.52 -31.07
CA VAL A 89 0.71 -5.15 -32.39
C VAL A 89 2.17 -5.12 -32.85
N THR A 90 2.83 -3.96 -32.75
CA THR A 90 4.12 -3.73 -33.42
C THR A 90 5.34 -4.03 -32.57
N GLN A 91 5.25 -3.86 -31.22
CA GLN A 91 6.40 -3.96 -30.32
C GLN A 91 6.36 -5.19 -29.41
N TYR A 92 5.17 -5.55 -28.90
CA TYR A 92 5.06 -6.58 -27.85
C TYR A 92 4.67 -7.96 -28.36
N GLY A 93 4.39 -8.12 -29.68
CA GLY A 93 3.99 -9.40 -30.26
C GLY A 93 2.70 -9.98 -29.69
N MET A 94 1.76 -9.10 -29.28
CA MET A 94 0.49 -9.47 -28.63
C MET A 94 -0.67 -9.62 -29.63
N SER A 95 -0.44 -9.44 -30.93
CA SER A 95 -1.43 -9.67 -31.98
C SER A 95 -1.44 -11.15 -32.39
N ASP A 96 -2.62 -11.75 -32.47
CA ASP A 96 -2.78 -13.11 -32.96
C ASP A 96 -2.49 -13.23 -34.47
N LYS A 97 -2.59 -12.11 -35.21
CA LYS A 97 -2.34 -12.05 -36.64
C LYS A 97 -0.86 -12.05 -36.97
N PHE A 98 -0.08 -11.25 -36.24
CA PHE A 98 1.36 -11.05 -36.53
C PHE A 98 2.27 -11.92 -35.67
N GLY A 99 1.78 -12.43 -34.53
CA GLY A 99 2.56 -13.28 -33.64
C GLY A 99 3.79 -12.56 -33.07
N LEU A 100 4.93 -13.26 -32.99
CA LEU A 100 6.16 -12.80 -32.34
C LEU A 100 7.08 -12.04 -33.31
N ILE A 101 6.57 -11.16 -34.14
CA ILE A 101 7.35 -10.34 -35.06
C ILE A 101 7.46 -8.91 -34.50
N GLY A 102 8.69 -8.40 -34.37
CA GLY A 102 8.94 -7.00 -34.07
C GLY A 102 8.81 -6.14 -35.33
N LEU A 103 7.68 -5.47 -35.48
CA LEU A 103 7.32 -4.66 -36.66
C LEU A 103 7.79 -3.20 -36.53
N GLU A 104 8.26 -2.79 -35.35
CA GLU A 104 8.70 -1.45 -35.02
C GLU A 104 9.98 -1.50 -34.19
N SER A 105 10.90 -0.58 -34.46
CA SER A 105 12.11 -0.41 -33.66
C SER A 105 12.33 1.04 -33.26
N VAL A 106 12.90 1.28 -32.10
CA VAL A 106 13.26 2.62 -31.61
C VAL A 106 14.61 3.00 -32.20
N GLN A 107 14.64 3.95 -33.13
CA GLN A 107 15.88 4.58 -33.58
C GLN A 107 16.27 5.67 -32.56
N ASN A 108 17.47 5.60 -32.03
CA ASN A 108 18.01 6.57 -31.06
C ASN A 108 17.31 6.65 -29.71
N LYS A 109 17.42 5.60 -28.92
CA LYS A 109 16.95 5.54 -27.53
C LYS A 109 17.39 6.72 -26.63
N TYR A 110 18.43 7.45 -27.03
CA TYR A 110 19.08 8.53 -26.25
C TYR A 110 18.79 9.95 -26.76
N LEU A 111 18.14 10.15 -27.89
CA LEU A 111 17.93 11.49 -28.46
C LEU A 111 16.45 11.87 -28.53
N ASP A 112 15.63 11.18 -29.29
CA ASP A 112 14.24 11.58 -29.54
C ASP A 112 13.21 10.43 -29.40
N GLY A 113 13.68 9.20 -29.22
CA GLY A 113 12.80 8.04 -29.01
C GLY A 113 11.91 7.70 -30.21
N ARG A 114 12.20 8.22 -31.41
CA ARG A 114 11.37 7.97 -32.60
C ARG A 114 11.35 6.48 -32.95
N THR A 115 10.14 5.98 -33.15
CA THR A 115 9.91 4.64 -33.64
C THR A 115 9.83 4.62 -35.16
N VAL A 116 10.36 3.59 -35.77
CA VAL A 116 10.33 3.38 -37.22
C VAL A 116 9.77 1.99 -37.48
N LEU A 117 8.79 1.92 -38.39
CA LEU A 117 8.25 0.66 -38.86
C LEU A 117 9.29 -0.10 -39.72
N ASN A 118 9.46 -1.38 -39.45
CA ASN A 118 10.38 -2.26 -40.14
C ASN A 118 9.62 -3.23 -41.07
N CYS A 119 8.61 -2.72 -41.80
CA CYS A 119 7.75 -3.51 -42.66
C CYS A 119 7.43 -2.75 -43.96
N GLY A 120 6.93 -3.43 -44.97
CA GLY A 120 6.47 -2.80 -46.21
C GLY A 120 5.03 -2.27 -46.10
N ASP A 121 4.64 -1.38 -47.03
CA ASP A 121 3.36 -0.66 -47.06
C ASP A 121 2.13 -1.57 -46.90
N ALA A 122 2.16 -2.78 -47.49
CA ALA A 122 1.07 -3.75 -47.36
C ALA A 122 0.89 -4.25 -45.91
N THR A 123 2.01 -4.47 -45.20
CA THR A 123 1.98 -4.87 -43.78
C THR A 123 1.55 -3.71 -42.88
N GLU A 124 1.94 -2.48 -43.22
CA GLU A 124 1.50 -1.27 -42.49
C GLU A 124 -0.03 -1.11 -42.53
N ALA A 125 -0.62 -1.29 -43.71
CA ALA A 125 -2.08 -1.27 -43.84
C ALA A 125 -2.77 -2.37 -43.01
N GLU A 126 -2.15 -3.56 -42.93
CA GLU A 126 -2.67 -4.64 -42.09
C GLU A 126 -2.51 -4.39 -40.60
N ILE A 127 -1.44 -3.69 -40.18
CA ILE A 127 -1.26 -3.22 -38.79
C ILE A 127 -2.38 -2.27 -38.42
N ASP A 128 -2.68 -1.28 -39.26
CA ASP A 128 -3.76 -0.32 -39.02
C ASP A 128 -5.12 -1.00 -38.88
N LEU A 129 -5.42 -1.98 -39.71
CA LEU A 129 -6.67 -2.76 -39.60
C LEU A 129 -6.74 -3.54 -38.26
N GLU A 130 -5.65 -4.14 -37.83
CA GLU A 130 -5.60 -4.89 -36.56
C GLU A 130 -5.74 -3.94 -35.36
N VAL A 131 -5.09 -2.78 -35.38
CA VAL A 131 -5.24 -1.73 -34.36
C VAL A 131 -6.69 -1.25 -34.28
N MET A 132 -7.32 -0.93 -35.45
CA MET A 132 -8.73 -0.54 -35.50
C MET A 132 -9.66 -1.62 -34.93
N LYS A 133 -9.38 -2.89 -35.20
CA LYS A 133 -10.15 -4.01 -34.65
C LYS A 133 -10.04 -4.08 -33.13
N ILE A 134 -8.82 -4.03 -32.57
CA ILE A 134 -8.59 -4.04 -31.12
C ILE A 134 -9.33 -2.89 -30.44
N LEU A 135 -9.21 -1.67 -30.98
CA LEU A 135 -9.87 -0.48 -30.41
C LEU A 135 -11.40 -0.62 -30.47
N SER A 136 -11.96 -1.10 -31.60
CA SER A 136 -13.39 -1.31 -31.75
C SER A 136 -13.93 -2.36 -30.78
N GLU A 137 -13.23 -3.47 -30.62
CA GLU A 137 -13.60 -4.53 -29.67
C GLU A 137 -13.56 -4.03 -28.21
N CYS A 138 -12.52 -3.27 -27.82
CA CYS A 138 -12.42 -2.70 -26.49
C CYS A 138 -13.50 -1.63 -26.23
N HIS A 139 -13.79 -0.77 -27.21
CA HIS A 139 -14.87 0.21 -27.12
C HIS A 139 -16.24 -0.45 -26.98
N GLN A 140 -16.53 -1.47 -27.79
CA GLN A 140 -17.77 -2.22 -27.71
C GLN A 140 -17.91 -2.88 -26.31
N LYS A 141 -16.83 -3.48 -25.80
CA LYS A 141 -16.81 -4.05 -24.46
C LYS A 141 -17.07 -3.01 -23.36
N ALA A 142 -16.49 -1.81 -23.48
CA ALA A 142 -16.78 -0.71 -22.55
C ALA A 142 -18.27 -0.34 -22.57
N LYS A 143 -18.90 -0.27 -23.74
CA LYS A 143 -20.35 0.01 -23.86
C LYS A 143 -21.18 -1.08 -23.20
N GLU A 144 -20.89 -2.35 -23.46
CA GLU A 144 -21.59 -3.50 -22.87
C GLU A 144 -21.47 -3.50 -21.33
N LEU A 145 -20.29 -3.18 -20.79
CA LEU A 145 -20.07 -3.09 -19.36
C LEU A 145 -20.90 -1.96 -18.72
N LEU A 146 -20.98 -0.80 -19.36
CA LEU A 146 -21.73 0.33 -18.83
C LEU A 146 -23.24 0.16 -19.00
N ASP A 147 -23.69 -0.36 -20.14
CA ASP A 147 -25.12 -0.63 -20.39
C ASP A 147 -25.66 -1.71 -19.44
N GLY A 148 -24.88 -2.78 -19.22
CA GLY A 148 -25.21 -3.82 -18.25
C GLY A 148 -25.22 -3.36 -16.78
N ASN A 149 -24.66 -2.17 -16.48
CA ASN A 149 -24.59 -1.58 -15.13
C ASN A 149 -25.19 -0.16 -15.11
N ARG A 150 -26.21 0.09 -15.95
CA ARG A 150 -26.77 1.41 -16.17
C ARG A 150 -27.28 2.08 -14.88
N ASP A 151 -27.99 1.35 -14.04
CA ASP A 151 -28.54 1.87 -12.80
C ASP A 151 -27.44 2.35 -11.84
N ALA A 152 -26.33 1.63 -11.79
CA ALA A 152 -25.16 2.02 -11.00
C ALA A 152 -24.49 3.28 -11.58
N LEU A 153 -24.33 3.34 -12.90
CA LEU A 153 -23.76 4.49 -13.59
C LEU A 153 -24.56 5.77 -13.29
N ASP A 154 -25.90 5.71 -13.38
CA ASP A 154 -26.77 6.86 -13.17
C ASP A 154 -26.76 7.32 -11.69
N GLN A 155 -26.81 6.40 -10.72
CA GLN A 155 -26.75 6.74 -9.30
C GLN A 155 -25.40 7.31 -8.88
N LEU A 156 -24.29 6.74 -9.36
CA LEU A 156 -22.95 7.25 -9.09
C LEU A 156 -22.71 8.62 -9.73
N ALA A 157 -23.22 8.85 -10.94
CA ALA A 157 -23.14 10.15 -11.59
C ALA A 157 -23.94 11.21 -10.82
N ALA A 158 -25.16 10.90 -10.36
CA ALA A 158 -25.96 11.81 -9.55
C ALA A 158 -25.26 12.15 -8.23
N PHE A 159 -24.69 11.14 -7.54
CA PHE A 159 -23.96 11.33 -6.30
C PHE A 159 -22.68 12.18 -6.50
N LEU A 160 -21.93 11.94 -7.59
CA LEU A 160 -20.73 12.73 -7.89
C LEU A 160 -21.06 14.18 -8.24
N ILE A 161 -22.17 14.45 -8.91
CA ILE A 161 -22.64 15.82 -9.20
C ILE A 161 -22.96 16.58 -7.90
N GLU A 162 -23.54 15.90 -6.91
CA GLU A 162 -23.89 16.50 -5.62
C GLU A 162 -22.65 16.76 -4.73
N HIS A 163 -21.68 15.84 -4.73
CA HIS A 163 -20.54 15.87 -3.83
C HIS A 163 -19.23 16.36 -4.48
N GLU A 164 -19.21 16.54 -5.81
CA GLU A 164 -18.08 16.98 -6.63
C GLU A 164 -16.83 16.08 -6.58
N THR A 165 -16.64 15.35 -5.49
CA THR A 165 -15.52 14.44 -5.25
C THR A 165 -15.98 13.27 -4.40
N ILE A 166 -15.65 12.04 -4.81
CA ILE A 166 -15.91 10.82 -4.05
C ILE A 166 -14.66 9.95 -3.96
N THR A 167 -14.51 9.24 -2.85
CA THR A 167 -13.45 8.25 -2.66
C THR A 167 -13.80 6.94 -3.37
N GLY A 168 -12.79 6.11 -3.68
CA GLY A 168 -13.04 4.79 -4.26
C GLY A 168 -13.90 3.89 -3.35
N LYS A 169 -13.81 4.05 -2.04
CA LYS A 169 -14.61 3.31 -1.07
C LYS A 169 -16.10 3.73 -1.12
N GLU A 170 -16.38 5.01 -1.16
CA GLU A 170 -17.76 5.53 -1.34
C GLU A 170 -18.35 5.06 -2.67
N PHE A 171 -17.54 5.13 -3.74
CA PHE A 171 -17.91 4.61 -5.05
C PHE A 171 -18.31 3.12 -4.97
N MET A 172 -17.44 2.27 -4.40
CA MET A 172 -17.71 0.84 -4.28
C MET A 172 -18.91 0.52 -3.38
N LYS A 173 -19.13 1.30 -2.33
CA LYS A 173 -20.32 1.17 -1.45
C LYS A 173 -21.61 1.41 -2.21
N ILE A 174 -21.68 2.48 -3.02
CA ILE A 174 -22.86 2.78 -3.85
C ILE A 174 -23.03 1.71 -4.91
N TYR A 175 -21.95 1.33 -5.60
CA TYR A 175 -21.97 0.29 -6.63
C TYR A 175 -22.51 -1.04 -6.11
N ARG A 176 -22.00 -1.54 -4.97
CA ARG A 176 -22.44 -2.79 -4.35
C ARG A 176 -23.92 -2.72 -3.93
N LYS A 177 -24.34 -1.59 -3.35
CA LYS A 177 -25.73 -1.37 -2.96
C LYS A 177 -26.68 -1.47 -4.17
N VAL A 178 -26.33 -0.88 -5.29
CA VAL A 178 -27.16 -0.93 -6.52
C VAL A 178 -27.18 -2.33 -7.12
N GLN A 179 -26.08 -3.06 -7.04
CA GLN A 179 -25.97 -4.45 -7.51
C GLN A 179 -26.70 -5.46 -6.59
N GLY A 180 -27.29 -4.99 -5.48
CA GLY A 180 -27.93 -5.89 -4.50
C GLY A 180 -26.93 -6.81 -3.78
N ILE A 181 -25.64 -6.45 -3.79
CA ILE A 181 -24.63 -7.14 -3.01
C ILE A 181 -24.76 -6.63 -1.57
N GLU A 182 -25.62 -7.29 -0.79
CA GLU A 182 -25.76 -7.01 0.62
C GLU A 182 -24.45 -7.35 1.34
N GLU A 183 -23.85 -6.36 1.98
CA GLU A 183 -22.89 -6.63 3.04
C GLU A 183 -23.68 -7.25 4.21
N PRO A 184 -23.32 -8.43 4.71
CA PRO A 184 -24.01 -9.03 5.84
C PRO A 184 -23.96 -8.04 7.01
N GLU A 185 -25.14 -7.61 7.48
CA GLU A 185 -25.26 -6.76 8.66
C GLU A 185 -24.59 -7.48 9.85
N GLY A 186 -23.54 -6.89 10.40
CA GLY A 186 -22.89 -7.36 11.64
C GLY A 186 -21.57 -8.14 11.46
N ASP A 187 -21.18 -8.60 10.27
CA ASP A 187 -19.95 -9.38 10.07
C ASP A 187 -19.00 -8.74 9.07
N ARG A 188 -18.55 -7.52 9.38
CA ARG A 188 -17.81 -6.68 8.43
C ARG A 188 -16.33 -7.04 8.28
N PHE A 189 -15.73 -7.78 9.20
CA PHE A 189 -14.32 -8.14 9.15
C PHE A 189 -14.06 -9.53 9.74
N ASP A 190 -12.99 -10.16 9.28
CA ASP A 190 -12.44 -11.40 9.84
C ASP A 190 -11.14 -11.13 10.61
N LEU A 191 -10.39 -10.11 10.19
CA LEU A 191 -9.15 -9.67 10.80
C LEU A 191 -9.27 -8.21 11.26
N LEU A 192 -9.02 -7.98 12.56
CA LEU A 192 -8.84 -6.64 13.14
C LEU A 192 -7.39 -6.42 13.47
N VAL A 193 -6.77 -5.41 12.88
CA VAL A 193 -5.39 -4.99 13.14
C VAL A 193 -5.39 -3.68 13.92
N LEU A 194 -4.75 -3.68 15.06
CA LEU A 194 -4.70 -2.53 15.98
C LEU A 194 -3.27 -2.04 16.15
N ASP A 195 -3.03 -0.75 15.95
CA ASP A 195 -1.83 -0.12 16.49
C ASP A 195 -1.87 -0.13 18.03
N VAL A 196 -0.71 0.05 18.67
CA VAL A 196 -0.57 -0.03 20.13
C VAL A 196 -0.57 1.36 20.77
N ASP A 197 0.40 2.19 20.45
CA ASP A 197 0.66 3.46 21.14
C ASP A 197 -0.22 4.58 20.59
N GLY A 198 -1.16 5.07 21.39
CA GLY A 198 -2.15 6.08 20.95
C GLY A 198 -3.42 5.47 20.35
N THR A 199 -3.46 4.16 20.14
CA THR A 199 -4.61 3.42 19.61
C THR A 199 -5.17 2.44 20.65
N LEU A 200 -4.47 1.33 20.90
CA LEU A 200 -4.89 0.33 21.87
C LEU A 200 -4.59 0.76 23.32
N HIS A 201 -3.45 1.43 23.51
CA HIS A 201 -3.05 2.02 24.80
C HIS A 201 -3.58 3.45 24.93
N ASN A 202 -4.13 3.75 26.11
CA ASN A 202 -4.47 5.12 26.52
C ASN A 202 -3.21 5.94 26.88
N SER A 203 -3.40 7.20 27.28
CA SER A 203 -2.31 8.10 27.73
C SER A 203 -1.50 7.60 28.93
N HIS A 204 -2.03 6.63 29.69
CA HIS A 204 -1.35 5.97 30.80
C HIS A 204 -0.65 4.69 30.40
N ARG A 205 -0.62 4.37 29.08
CA ARG A 205 -0.08 3.12 28.51
C ARG A 205 -0.81 1.86 28.99
N GLU A 206 -2.11 1.98 29.25
CA GLU A 206 -2.96 0.90 29.70
C GLU A 206 -4.06 0.63 28.68
N ILE A 207 -4.49 -0.65 28.60
CA ILE A 207 -5.69 -1.03 27.85
C ILE A 207 -6.86 -0.99 28.83
N SER A 208 -7.92 -0.25 28.50
CA SER A 208 -9.12 -0.21 29.35
C SER A 208 -9.78 -1.60 29.43
N ASP A 209 -10.42 -1.89 30.56
CA ASP A 209 -11.16 -3.14 30.73
C ASP A 209 -12.28 -3.31 29.70
N ALA A 210 -12.92 -2.21 29.28
CA ALA A 210 -13.93 -2.24 28.23
C ALA A 210 -13.33 -2.68 26.89
N THR A 211 -12.16 -2.14 26.52
CA THR A 211 -11.43 -2.54 25.29
C THR A 211 -10.96 -3.99 25.35
N LYS A 212 -10.37 -4.41 26.47
CA LYS A 212 -9.96 -5.82 26.67
C LYS A 212 -11.12 -6.78 26.48
N ASN A 213 -12.25 -6.51 27.16
CA ASN A 213 -13.42 -7.35 27.10
C ASN A 213 -14.02 -7.41 25.69
N ALA A 214 -14.08 -6.29 24.99
CA ALA A 214 -14.57 -6.22 23.61
C ALA A 214 -13.70 -7.06 22.64
N LEU A 215 -12.37 -6.97 22.77
CA LEU A 215 -11.44 -7.74 21.95
C LEU A 215 -11.49 -9.23 22.24
N ILE A 216 -11.59 -9.62 23.51
CA ILE A 216 -11.75 -11.02 23.90
C ILE A 216 -13.09 -11.56 23.37
N GLU A 217 -14.16 -10.81 23.48
CA GLU A 217 -15.46 -11.21 22.96
C GLU A 217 -15.48 -11.34 21.44
N ALA A 218 -14.80 -10.44 20.71
CA ALA A 218 -14.62 -10.56 19.27
C ALA A 218 -13.88 -11.86 18.90
N GLN A 219 -12.81 -12.20 19.63
CA GLN A 219 -12.07 -13.45 19.42
C GLN A 219 -12.92 -14.68 19.69
N LYS A 220 -13.74 -14.69 20.76
CA LYS A 220 -14.71 -15.76 21.05
C LYS A 220 -15.73 -15.96 19.93
N ARG A 221 -16.07 -14.90 19.20
CA ARG A 221 -16.94 -14.95 18.01
C ARG A 221 -16.22 -15.34 16.73
N GLY A 222 -14.96 -15.78 16.82
CA GLY A 222 -14.17 -16.24 15.69
C GLY A 222 -13.46 -15.15 14.91
N LYS A 223 -13.39 -13.90 15.43
CA LYS A 223 -12.59 -12.84 14.80
C LYS A 223 -11.12 -12.99 15.17
N THR A 224 -10.25 -12.79 14.19
CA THR A 224 -8.80 -12.77 14.41
C THR A 224 -8.36 -11.36 14.78
N ILE A 225 -7.52 -11.25 15.81
CA ILE A 225 -6.92 -9.98 16.23
C ILE A 225 -5.43 -10.01 15.94
N ALA A 226 -4.92 -8.93 15.35
CA ALA A 226 -3.49 -8.68 15.23
C ALA A 226 -3.16 -7.32 15.87
N ILE A 227 -2.01 -7.21 16.50
CA ILE A 227 -1.47 -5.93 16.95
C ILE A 227 -0.23 -5.56 16.12
N ALA A 228 -0.15 -4.30 15.66
CA ALA A 228 0.90 -3.82 14.78
C ALA A 228 1.62 -2.63 15.40
N SER A 229 2.92 -2.76 15.70
CA SER A 229 3.67 -1.74 16.42
C SER A 229 5.10 -1.56 15.89
N GLY A 230 5.69 -0.38 16.13
CA GLY A 230 7.12 -0.13 15.95
C GLY A 230 8.01 -0.79 17.02
N ARG A 231 7.40 -1.32 18.09
CA ARG A 231 8.11 -1.96 19.20
C ARG A 231 8.74 -3.30 18.79
N SER A 232 9.70 -3.78 19.61
CA SER A 232 10.25 -5.12 19.51
C SER A 232 9.21 -6.19 19.89
N ILE A 233 9.47 -7.43 19.52
CA ILE A 233 8.62 -8.58 19.92
C ILE A 233 8.49 -8.66 21.44
N ALA A 234 9.59 -8.45 22.17
CA ALA A 234 9.58 -8.43 23.63
C ALA A 234 8.69 -7.31 24.18
N GLY A 235 8.77 -6.10 23.58
CA GLY A 235 7.99 -4.92 23.99
C GLY A 235 6.49 -5.02 23.72
N ILE A 236 6.06 -5.91 22.82
CA ILE A 236 4.64 -6.12 22.49
C ILE A 236 4.01 -7.25 23.30
N ARG A 237 4.82 -8.18 23.82
CA ARG A 237 4.33 -9.42 24.45
C ARG A 237 3.31 -9.17 25.55
N GLN A 238 3.55 -8.23 26.44
CA GLN A 238 2.64 -7.92 27.54
C GLN A 238 1.27 -7.44 27.03
N THR A 239 1.27 -6.61 25.98
CA THR A 239 0.04 -6.14 25.31
C THR A 239 -0.72 -7.31 24.68
N ALA A 240 -0.03 -8.20 23.97
CA ALA A 240 -0.60 -9.39 23.34
C ALA A 240 -1.25 -10.32 24.39
N SER A 241 -0.56 -10.59 25.51
CA SER A 241 -1.08 -11.42 26.59
C SER A 241 -2.27 -10.76 27.29
N ALA A 242 -2.30 -9.44 27.45
CA ALA A 242 -3.39 -8.71 28.10
C ALA A 242 -4.75 -8.85 27.37
N ILE A 243 -4.72 -9.16 26.06
CA ILE A 243 -5.91 -9.40 25.22
C ILE A 243 -6.00 -10.87 24.75
N SER A 244 -5.26 -11.77 25.40
CA SER A 244 -5.30 -13.24 25.18
C SER A 244 -5.00 -13.69 23.74
N LEU A 245 -4.10 -13.01 23.01
CA LEU A 245 -3.76 -13.41 21.62
C LEU A 245 -3.16 -14.83 21.55
N GLU A 246 -2.43 -15.27 22.59
CA GLU A 246 -1.84 -16.61 22.67
C GLU A 246 -2.93 -17.70 22.77
N GLU A 247 -4.03 -17.42 23.46
CA GLU A 247 -5.15 -18.35 23.65
C GLU A 247 -5.97 -18.50 22.36
N TYR A 248 -6.32 -17.39 21.73
CA TYR A 248 -7.23 -17.37 20.57
C TYR A 248 -6.52 -17.46 19.22
N GLY A 249 -5.19 -17.43 19.17
CA GLY A 249 -4.43 -17.57 17.90
C GLY A 249 -4.30 -16.27 17.12
N GLY A 250 -4.21 -15.15 17.83
CA GLY A 250 -3.94 -13.85 17.22
C GLY A 250 -2.49 -13.66 16.78
N TYR A 251 -2.19 -12.50 16.20
CA TYR A 251 -0.89 -12.21 15.59
C TYR A 251 -0.25 -10.94 16.15
N VAL A 252 1.07 -10.90 16.06
CA VAL A 252 1.90 -9.71 16.35
C VAL A 252 2.65 -9.32 15.09
N ILE A 253 2.52 -8.06 14.71
CA ILE A 253 3.30 -7.37 13.68
C ILE A 253 4.24 -6.42 14.42
N ALA A 254 5.53 -6.74 14.45
CA ALA A 254 6.54 -5.98 15.20
C ALA A 254 7.47 -5.20 14.26
N TYR A 255 8.26 -4.27 14.84
CA TYR A 255 9.27 -3.48 14.14
C TYR A 255 8.71 -2.75 12.92
N ASN A 256 7.54 -2.08 13.06
CA ASN A 256 6.88 -1.37 11.95
C ASN A 256 6.60 -2.24 10.72
N GLY A 257 6.33 -3.54 10.91
CA GLY A 257 5.94 -4.43 9.81
C GLY A 257 7.07 -5.27 9.24
N THR A 258 8.25 -5.35 9.87
CA THR A 258 9.32 -6.22 9.39
C THR A 258 9.13 -7.69 9.77
N THR A 259 8.29 -7.99 10.77
CA THR A 259 8.03 -9.37 11.19
C THR A 259 6.58 -9.58 11.61
N VAL A 260 6.05 -10.79 11.32
CA VAL A 260 4.71 -11.23 11.69
C VAL A 260 4.82 -12.59 12.39
N ILE A 261 4.26 -12.70 13.58
CA ILE A 261 4.33 -13.90 14.42
C ILE A 261 2.92 -14.33 14.83
N ASN A 262 2.64 -15.61 14.73
CA ASN A 262 1.47 -16.24 15.32
C ASN A 262 1.71 -16.40 16.84
N CYS A 263 0.87 -15.78 17.67
CA CYS A 263 1.05 -15.77 19.12
C CYS A 263 0.85 -17.14 19.75
N LYS A 264 0.00 -17.99 19.17
CA LYS A 264 -0.34 -19.32 19.71
C LYS A 264 0.74 -20.36 19.41
N THR A 265 1.25 -20.37 18.19
CA THR A 265 2.25 -21.37 17.73
C THR A 265 3.68 -20.91 17.91
N GLY A 266 3.91 -19.58 17.99
CA GLY A 266 5.22 -18.96 17.91
C GLY A 266 5.82 -18.98 16.50
N GLU A 267 5.06 -19.40 15.48
CA GLU A 267 5.50 -19.44 14.09
C GLU A 267 5.73 -18.03 13.55
N CYS A 268 6.88 -17.83 12.92
CA CYS A 268 7.21 -16.61 12.19
C CYS A 268 6.71 -16.74 10.75
N ILE A 269 5.63 -16.02 10.41
CA ILE A 269 4.97 -16.06 9.10
C ILE A 269 5.72 -15.22 8.10
N TYR A 270 6.22 -14.08 8.54
CA TYR A 270 6.96 -13.14 7.72
C TYR A 270 8.11 -12.55 8.54
N ASN A 271 9.28 -12.45 7.93
CA ASN A 271 10.44 -11.82 8.55
C ASN A 271 11.34 -11.21 7.49
N GLN A 272 11.47 -9.90 7.52
CA GLN A 272 12.41 -9.18 6.67
C GLN A 272 13.47 -8.52 7.55
N THR A 273 14.73 -8.82 7.27
CA THR A 273 15.87 -8.35 8.06
C THR A 273 16.72 -7.37 7.27
N LEU A 274 17.48 -6.54 7.96
CA LEU A 274 18.46 -5.68 7.32
C LEU A 274 19.51 -6.52 6.58
N PRO A 275 19.97 -6.06 5.41
CA PRO A 275 21.13 -6.65 4.74
C PRO A 275 22.35 -6.61 5.67
N ALA A 276 22.98 -7.77 5.88
CA ALA A 276 24.07 -7.90 6.85
C ALA A 276 25.31 -7.03 6.51
N ASP A 277 25.53 -6.79 5.23
CA ASP A 277 26.60 -5.93 4.70
C ASP A 277 26.39 -4.43 5.00
N LEU A 278 25.17 -4.01 5.35
CA LEU A 278 24.86 -2.62 5.72
C LEU A 278 25.06 -2.34 7.21
N ILE A 279 25.16 -3.35 8.08
CA ILE A 279 25.31 -3.16 9.53
C ILE A 279 26.57 -2.40 9.88
N ALA A 280 27.73 -2.82 9.33
CA ALA A 280 29.01 -2.17 9.59
C ALA A 280 29.06 -0.72 9.06
N PRO A 281 28.64 -0.41 7.82
CA PRO A 281 28.56 0.96 7.34
C PRO A 281 27.63 1.87 8.16
N VAL A 282 26.50 1.35 8.64
CA VAL A 282 25.58 2.11 9.51
C VAL A 282 26.23 2.39 10.86
N TYR A 283 26.87 1.41 11.47
CA TYR A 283 27.61 1.57 12.73
C TYR A 283 28.73 2.61 12.61
N GLU A 284 29.55 2.54 11.56
CA GLU A 284 30.64 3.49 11.30
C GLU A 284 30.10 4.94 11.16
N GLU A 285 28.93 5.10 10.54
CA GLU A 285 28.34 6.42 10.38
C GLU A 285 27.76 6.95 11.69
N ALA A 286 27.10 6.12 12.48
CA ALA A 286 26.62 6.48 13.82
C ALA A 286 27.79 6.91 14.73
N ALA A 287 28.91 6.20 14.69
CA ALA A 287 30.12 6.54 15.43
C ALA A 287 30.69 7.91 15.01
N LYS A 288 30.76 8.21 13.69
CA LYS A 288 31.18 9.54 13.19
C LYS A 288 30.24 10.65 13.66
N LEU A 289 28.96 10.34 13.70
CA LEU A 289 27.92 11.27 14.17
C LEU A 289 27.89 11.36 15.69
N GLN A 290 28.65 10.57 16.42
CA GLN A 290 28.68 10.53 17.89
C GLN A 290 27.26 10.40 18.47
N VAL A 291 26.49 9.41 18.01
CA VAL A 291 25.18 9.05 18.53
C VAL A 291 25.19 7.59 18.98
N ALA A 292 24.35 7.25 19.95
CA ALA A 292 24.18 5.87 20.37
C ALA A 292 23.51 5.07 19.23
N ILE A 293 23.94 3.83 19.01
CA ILE A 293 23.33 2.91 18.06
C ILE A 293 22.87 1.64 18.77
N MET A 294 21.72 1.12 18.37
CA MET A 294 21.04 0.05 19.09
C MET A 294 20.39 -0.96 18.13
N ALA A 295 20.38 -2.22 18.58
CA ALA A 295 19.61 -3.29 17.94
C ALA A 295 19.06 -4.27 18.99
N TYR A 296 17.88 -4.81 18.74
CA TYR A 296 17.27 -5.80 19.63
C TYR A 296 17.77 -7.22 19.35
N ARG A 297 17.99 -7.98 20.43
CA ARG A 297 18.16 -9.44 20.43
C ARG A 297 16.98 -10.07 21.18
N ASP A 298 15.87 -10.32 20.48
CA ASP A 298 14.64 -10.83 21.09
C ASP A 298 14.81 -12.18 21.81
N SER A 299 15.64 -13.06 21.27
CA SER A 299 15.93 -14.37 21.88
C SER A 299 16.53 -14.29 23.29
N ALA A 300 17.27 -13.23 23.57
CA ALA A 300 17.89 -12.97 24.87
C ALA A 300 17.17 -11.89 25.68
N LYS A 301 16.12 -11.27 25.12
CA LYS A 301 15.44 -10.08 25.70
C LYS A 301 16.45 -8.97 26.04
N GLU A 302 17.33 -8.69 25.11
CA GLU A 302 18.39 -7.69 25.24
C GLU A 302 18.28 -6.62 24.15
N ILE A 303 18.73 -5.42 24.48
CA ILE A 303 19.10 -4.40 23.52
C ILE A 303 20.62 -4.21 23.55
N ILE A 304 21.25 -4.43 22.40
CA ILE A 304 22.70 -4.25 22.24
C ILE A 304 22.93 -2.79 21.87
N VAL A 305 23.82 -2.12 22.60
CA VAL A 305 24.05 -0.67 22.49
C VAL A 305 25.54 -0.41 22.31
N ALA A 306 25.88 0.51 21.40
CA ALA A 306 27.19 1.10 21.29
C ALA A 306 27.09 2.64 21.23
N GLY A 307 28.17 3.34 21.63
CA GLY A 307 28.20 4.79 21.66
C GLY A 307 27.59 5.43 22.92
N GLY A 308 27.37 4.60 23.96
CA GLY A 308 26.93 5.02 25.28
C GLY A 308 25.44 4.83 25.56
N VAL A 309 25.11 4.62 26.82
CA VAL A 309 23.73 4.47 27.29
C VAL A 309 23.22 5.84 27.74
N THR A 310 22.35 6.44 26.91
CA THR A 310 21.68 7.70 27.23
C THR A 310 20.39 7.45 28.02
N ASP A 311 19.79 8.49 28.60
CA ASP A 311 18.48 8.38 29.27
C ASP A 311 17.40 7.90 28.31
N TYR A 312 17.47 8.25 27.03
CA TYR A 312 16.55 7.77 25.98
C TYR A 312 16.69 6.25 25.76
N VAL A 313 17.94 5.75 25.68
CA VAL A 313 18.23 4.30 25.57
C VAL A 313 17.70 3.55 26.78
N ALA A 314 17.91 4.08 27.98
CA ALA A 314 17.43 3.46 29.21
C ALA A 314 15.88 3.43 29.26
N ALA A 315 15.23 4.51 28.85
CA ALA A 315 13.78 4.59 28.78
C ALA A 315 13.18 3.60 27.77
N ASP A 316 13.79 3.43 26.60
CA ASP A 316 13.35 2.46 25.59
C ASP A 316 13.51 1.01 26.07
N ALA A 317 14.65 0.67 26.69
CA ALA A 317 14.89 -0.64 27.27
C ALA A 317 13.88 -0.98 28.37
N ALA A 318 13.57 -0.03 29.25
CA ALA A 318 12.57 -0.17 30.30
C ALA A 318 11.16 -0.37 29.69
N ALA A 319 10.77 0.43 28.69
CA ALA A 319 9.49 0.32 28.02
C ALA A 319 9.31 -1.01 27.27
N SER A 320 10.41 -1.56 26.74
CA SER A 320 10.47 -2.84 26.03
C SER A 320 10.69 -4.03 26.96
N CYS A 321 10.87 -3.83 28.26
CA CYS A 321 11.18 -4.87 29.25
C CYS A 321 12.39 -5.76 28.83
N VAL A 322 13.45 -5.11 28.36
CA VAL A 322 14.70 -5.75 27.93
C VAL A 322 15.90 -5.24 28.76
N THR A 323 16.95 -6.05 28.85
CA THR A 323 18.21 -5.68 29.48
C THR A 323 19.11 -4.96 28.48
N ILE A 324 19.92 -4.00 28.97
CA ILE A 324 20.87 -3.28 28.15
C ILE A 324 22.21 -4.04 28.16
N ARG A 325 22.75 -4.30 26.98
CA ARG A 325 24.12 -4.81 26.79
C ARG A 325 24.92 -3.77 26.03
N GLU A 326 25.75 -3.04 26.76
CA GLU A 326 26.70 -2.10 26.14
C GLU A 326 27.94 -2.82 25.62
N THR A 327 28.41 -2.45 24.41
CA THR A 327 29.56 -3.10 23.76
C THR A 327 30.29 -2.15 22.81
N ASP A 328 31.62 -2.32 22.71
CA ASP A 328 32.46 -1.69 21.69
C ASP A 328 32.59 -2.57 20.43
N GLN A 329 32.04 -3.79 20.45
CA GLN A 329 32.09 -4.77 19.36
C GLN A 329 30.73 -4.96 18.69
N PHE A 330 29.96 -3.88 18.52
CA PHE A 330 28.56 -3.90 18.06
C PHE A 330 28.35 -4.80 16.83
N VAL A 331 29.10 -4.60 15.76
CA VAL A 331 28.95 -5.37 14.52
C VAL A 331 29.21 -6.87 14.75
N LYS A 332 30.19 -7.22 15.58
CA LYS A 332 30.52 -8.63 15.88
C LYS A 332 29.45 -9.31 16.73
N GLU A 333 28.84 -8.56 17.64
CA GLU A 333 27.76 -9.08 18.49
C GLU A 333 26.44 -9.27 17.75
N LEU A 334 26.27 -8.61 16.60
CA LEU A 334 25.10 -8.72 15.72
C LEU A 334 25.25 -9.84 14.68
N GLY A 335 25.83 -10.98 15.05
CA GLY A 335 25.95 -12.18 14.20
C GLY A 335 24.64 -12.95 13.99
N PHE A 336 23.48 -12.27 14.08
CA PHE A 336 22.13 -12.83 13.90
C PHE A 336 21.29 -11.89 13.04
N PRO A 337 20.16 -12.36 12.45
CA PRO A 337 19.27 -11.53 11.66
C PRO A 337 18.65 -10.40 12.48
N ILE A 338 18.67 -9.16 11.96
CA ILE A 338 18.20 -7.94 12.64
C ILE A 338 17.07 -7.31 11.85
N ASN A 339 15.97 -7.02 12.50
CA ASN A 339 14.81 -6.39 11.89
C ASN A 339 14.88 -4.86 11.89
N LYS A 340 15.55 -4.27 12.89
CA LYS A 340 15.66 -2.82 13.06
C LYS A 340 16.99 -2.46 13.72
N ILE A 341 17.65 -1.44 13.18
CA ILE A 341 18.65 -0.65 13.87
C ILE A 341 18.06 0.73 14.13
N PHE A 342 18.36 1.32 15.27
CA PHE A 342 18.02 2.70 15.51
C PHE A 342 19.15 3.41 16.23
N VAL A 343 19.22 4.73 16.02
CA VAL A 343 20.20 5.60 16.64
C VAL A 343 19.49 6.61 17.52
N SER A 344 20.16 7.00 18.60
CA SER A 344 19.60 7.90 19.62
C SER A 344 20.58 9.00 20.01
N GLY A 345 20.03 10.17 20.26
CA GLY A 345 20.79 11.33 20.70
C GLY A 345 19.89 12.52 21.04
N GLU A 346 20.51 13.66 21.28
CA GLU A 346 19.79 14.89 21.61
C GLU A 346 18.87 15.33 20.45
N PRO A 347 17.60 15.73 20.72
CA PRO A 347 16.59 16.06 19.71
C PRO A 347 17.04 17.06 18.65
N ASP A 348 17.79 18.07 19.02
CA ASP A 348 18.27 19.11 18.10
C ASP A 348 19.25 18.55 17.07
N LYS A 349 20.06 17.57 17.48
CA LYS A 349 21.02 16.87 16.63
C LYS A 349 20.36 15.87 15.70
N MET A 350 19.28 15.21 16.14
CA MET A 350 18.68 14.09 15.44
C MET A 350 18.04 14.45 14.09
N LYS A 351 17.66 15.71 13.86
CA LYS A 351 17.20 16.18 12.54
C LYS A 351 18.32 16.10 11.50
N GLU A 352 19.52 16.50 11.87
CA GLU A 352 20.68 16.44 10.98
C GLU A 352 21.16 14.98 10.79
N VAL A 353 21.12 14.19 11.84
CA VAL A 353 21.43 12.76 11.81
C VAL A 353 20.50 12.03 10.82
N GLU A 354 19.19 12.28 10.90
CA GLU A 354 18.21 11.74 9.95
C GLU A 354 18.56 12.11 8.50
N ARG A 355 18.83 13.39 8.24
CA ARG A 355 19.17 13.88 6.91
C ARG A 355 20.42 13.22 6.33
N ILE A 356 21.44 13.00 7.16
CA ILE A 356 22.69 12.35 6.74
C ILE A 356 22.45 10.88 6.46
N LEU A 357 21.80 10.15 7.38
CA LEU A 357 21.48 8.73 7.21
C LEU A 357 20.56 8.48 6.03
N GLN A 358 19.54 9.31 5.81
CA GLN A 358 18.68 9.25 4.63
C GLN A 358 19.44 9.43 3.33
N ARG A 359 20.34 10.42 3.26
CA ARG A 359 21.17 10.65 2.06
C ARG A 359 22.04 9.44 1.75
N LYS A 360 22.56 8.78 2.78
CA LYS A 360 23.57 7.72 2.63
C LYS A 360 22.95 6.35 2.42
N PHE A 361 21.87 6.05 3.11
CA PHE A 361 21.25 4.72 3.13
C PHE A 361 19.81 4.70 2.62
N GLY A 362 19.17 5.84 2.37
CA GLY A 362 17.77 5.91 1.99
C GLY A 362 17.41 5.27 0.64
N SER A 363 18.39 4.97 -0.21
CA SER A 363 18.16 4.18 -1.43
C SER A 363 17.97 2.68 -1.15
N VAL A 364 18.55 2.16 -0.06
CA VAL A 364 18.59 0.73 0.29
C VAL A 364 17.89 0.39 1.61
N LEU A 365 17.63 1.37 2.45
CA LEU A 365 16.92 1.23 3.73
C LEU A 365 15.78 2.25 3.84
N ASN A 366 14.75 1.95 4.63
CA ASN A 366 13.82 2.93 5.13
C ASN A 366 14.46 3.64 6.34
N VAL A 367 14.68 4.95 6.22
CA VAL A 367 15.29 5.76 7.26
C VAL A 367 14.31 6.88 7.61
N PHE A 368 13.88 6.96 8.85
CA PHE A 368 12.95 7.99 9.31
C PHE A 368 13.09 8.23 10.81
N ARG A 369 12.62 9.38 11.25
CA ARG A 369 12.59 9.74 12.65
C ARG A 369 11.22 9.37 13.25
N SER A 370 11.21 8.42 14.19
CA SER A 370 10.00 7.98 14.90
C SER A 370 9.66 8.92 16.09
N ASP A 371 10.68 9.42 16.76
CA ASP A 371 10.60 10.33 17.90
C ASP A 371 11.65 11.45 17.77
N PRO A 372 11.53 12.55 18.50
CA PRO A 372 12.52 13.62 18.44
C PRO A 372 13.96 13.16 18.66
N TYR A 373 14.15 12.10 19.42
CA TYR A 373 15.46 11.56 19.86
C TYR A 373 15.81 10.20 19.22
N TYR A 374 14.98 9.66 18.27
CA TYR A 374 15.25 8.41 17.57
C TYR A 374 15.20 8.56 16.05
N VAL A 375 16.16 7.97 15.36
CA VAL A 375 16.09 7.68 13.91
C VAL A 375 16.16 6.17 13.71
N GLU A 376 15.16 5.62 13.04
CA GLU A 376 15.04 4.19 12.74
C GLU A 376 15.56 3.87 11.34
N LEU A 377 16.21 2.72 11.22
CA LEU A 377 16.65 2.14 9.96
C LEU A 377 16.05 0.73 9.85
N LEU A 378 15.19 0.55 8.87
CA LEU A 378 14.46 -0.69 8.58
C LEU A 378 14.82 -1.19 7.17
N PRO A 379 14.58 -2.47 6.86
CA PRO A 379 14.66 -2.96 5.50
C PRO A 379 13.80 -2.12 4.56
N LYS A 380 14.24 -1.95 3.31
CA LYS A 380 13.49 -1.22 2.30
C LYS A 380 12.17 -1.92 1.99
N TYR A 381 11.14 -1.16 1.61
CA TYR A 381 9.82 -1.67 1.26
C TYR A 381 9.11 -2.44 2.39
N THR A 382 9.36 -2.06 3.64
CA THR A 382 8.65 -2.59 4.80
C THR A 382 7.86 -1.49 5.49
N ASP A 383 6.62 -1.78 5.78
CA ASP A 383 5.72 -0.97 6.61
C ASP A 383 4.60 -1.85 7.17
N LYS A 384 3.73 -1.28 8.00
CA LYS A 384 2.61 -2.01 8.60
C LYS A 384 1.62 -2.55 7.55
N GLY A 385 1.42 -1.84 6.43
CA GLY A 385 0.53 -2.26 5.34
C GLY A 385 1.07 -3.50 4.62
N VAL A 386 2.36 -3.51 4.29
CA VAL A 386 3.03 -4.69 3.71
C VAL A 386 2.91 -5.90 4.62
N ALA A 387 3.11 -5.74 5.92
CA ALA A 387 2.98 -6.85 6.88
C ALA A 387 1.53 -7.37 6.97
N VAL A 388 0.55 -6.46 6.95
CA VAL A 388 -0.88 -6.84 6.91
C VAL A 388 -1.20 -7.59 5.63
N ASP A 389 -0.69 -7.17 4.47
CA ASP A 389 -0.84 -7.90 3.20
C ASP A 389 -0.29 -9.33 3.28
N LYS A 390 0.91 -9.51 3.86
CA LYS A 390 1.48 -10.86 4.07
C LYS A 390 0.61 -11.72 4.99
N LEU A 391 0.07 -11.14 6.06
CA LEU A 391 -0.83 -11.83 6.98
C LEU A 391 -2.16 -12.21 6.31
N VAL A 392 -2.75 -11.31 5.55
CA VAL A 392 -4.00 -11.52 4.79
C VAL A 392 -3.84 -12.67 3.79
N LYS A 393 -2.74 -12.69 3.04
CA LYS A 393 -2.40 -13.79 2.12
C LYS A 393 -2.16 -15.12 2.85
N TYR A 394 -1.53 -15.10 4.01
CA TYR A 394 -1.33 -16.31 4.84
C TYR A 394 -2.66 -16.87 5.38
N MET A 395 -3.59 -15.99 5.77
CA MET A 395 -4.90 -16.37 6.28
C MET A 395 -5.90 -16.76 5.19
N ASP A 396 -5.55 -16.60 3.91
CA ASP A 396 -6.43 -16.82 2.75
C ASP A 396 -7.75 -16.04 2.83
N ILE A 397 -7.67 -14.79 3.29
CA ILE A 397 -8.80 -13.85 3.33
C ILE A 397 -8.58 -12.69 2.36
N THR A 398 -9.63 -11.90 2.09
CA THR A 398 -9.52 -10.72 1.23
C THR A 398 -9.34 -9.45 2.06
N LYS A 399 -8.71 -8.42 1.49
CA LYS A 399 -8.47 -7.14 2.19
C LYS A 399 -9.76 -6.42 2.61
N GLU A 400 -10.87 -6.67 1.90
CA GLU A 400 -12.19 -6.14 2.22
C GLU A 400 -12.73 -6.66 3.57
N ARG A 401 -12.20 -7.81 4.02
CA ARG A 401 -12.51 -8.44 5.31
C ARG A 401 -11.54 -8.05 6.42
N VAL A 402 -10.73 -7.00 6.20
CA VAL A 402 -9.75 -6.48 7.16
C VAL A 402 -10.18 -5.12 7.69
N MET A 403 -10.17 -4.95 8.99
CA MET A 403 -10.28 -3.66 9.67
C MET A 403 -8.92 -3.31 10.28
N CYS A 404 -8.41 -2.12 9.98
CA CYS A 404 -7.20 -1.58 10.62
C CYS A 404 -7.53 -0.32 11.40
N VAL A 405 -6.98 -0.18 12.60
CA VAL A 405 -7.17 0.99 13.46
C VAL A 405 -5.81 1.56 13.86
N GLY A 406 -5.63 2.88 13.72
CA GLY A 406 -4.37 3.56 14.02
C GLY A 406 -4.51 5.06 14.18
N ASP A 407 -3.45 5.75 14.61
CA ASP A 407 -3.47 7.19 14.89
C ASP A 407 -2.28 7.97 14.31
N SER A 408 -1.24 7.26 13.86
CA SER A 408 0.04 7.88 13.50
C SER A 408 0.41 7.66 12.02
N ASN A 409 1.47 8.37 11.53
CA ASN A 409 1.88 8.30 10.13
C ASN A 409 2.34 6.90 9.68
N ASN A 410 2.93 6.10 10.59
CA ASN A 410 3.33 4.73 10.31
C ASN A 410 2.15 3.75 10.16
N ASP A 411 0.91 4.20 10.52
CA ASP A 411 -0.32 3.43 10.36
C ASP A 411 -0.97 3.65 8.99
N LEU A 412 -0.68 4.77 8.33
CA LEU A 412 -1.29 5.11 7.04
C LEU A 412 -1.23 3.97 6.00
N PRO A 413 -0.12 3.23 5.86
CA PRO A 413 -0.08 2.12 4.92
C PRO A 413 -1.12 1.03 5.25
N MET A 414 -1.30 0.65 6.51
CA MET A 414 -2.28 -0.37 6.88
C MET A 414 -3.72 0.16 6.85
N LEU A 415 -3.96 1.43 7.19
CA LEU A 415 -5.28 2.06 7.09
C LEU A 415 -5.76 2.12 5.64
N ARG A 416 -4.88 2.44 4.71
CA ARG A 416 -5.18 2.48 3.27
C ARG A 416 -5.35 1.09 2.65
N TYR A 417 -4.61 0.10 3.15
CA TYR A 417 -4.69 -1.27 2.66
C TYR A 417 -6.01 -1.94 3.01
N ALA A 418 -6.50 -1.75 4.22
CA ALA A 418 -7.67 -2.42 4.76
C ALA A 418 -8.96 -2.07 4.01
N GLY A 419 -9.91 -2.99 3.99
CA GLY A 419 -11.28 -2.72 3.55
C GLY A 419 -12.00 -1.72 4.46
N MET A 420 -11.55 -1.59 5.71
CA MET A 420 -12.01 -0.59 6.68
C MET A 420 -10.81 -0.04 7.45
N GLY A 421 -10.38 1.17 7.13
CA GLY A 421 -9.33 1.90 7.85
C GLY A 421 -9.95 2.90 8.81
N VAL A 422 -9.67 2.77 10.09
CA VAL A 422 -10.26 3.60 11.17
C VAL A 422 -9.17 4.46 11.80
N ALA A 423 -9.30 5.78 11.70
CA ALA A 423 -8.44 6.71 12.41
C ALA A 423 -8.98 6.99 13.81
N MET A 424 -8.10 6.97 14.80
CA MET A 424 -8.43 7.32 16.16
C MET A 424 -8.78 8.81 16.31
N GLY A 425 -9.57 9.17 17.32
CA GLY A 425 -9.94 10.56 17.60
C GLY A 425 -8.76 11.51 17.87
N ASN A 426 -7.66 11.00 18.40
CA ASN A 426 -6.39 11.71 18.62
C ASN A 426 -5.50 11.80 17.37
N ALA A 427 -5.83 11.13 16.27
CA ALA A 427 -5.09 11.23 15.03
C ALA A 427 -5.14 12.64 14.43
N SER A 428 -4.10 13.01 13.68
CA SER A 428 -4.09 14.28 12.94
C SER A 428 -5.13 14.30 11.82
N ASP A 429 -5.56 15.49 11.41
CA ASP A 429 -6.55 15.64 10.33
C ASP A 429 -6.10 14.95 9.04
N ARG A 430 -4.81 15.00 8.71
CA ARG A 430 -4.22 14.30 7.58
C ARG A 430 -4.47 12.77 7.61
N ILE A 431 -4.44 12.17 8.80
CA ILE A 431 -4.68 10.72 8.95
C ILE A 431 -6.17 10.44 8.87
N LYS A 432 -7.00 11.29 9.51
CA LYS A 432 -8.46 11.18 9.48
C LYS A 432 -9.03 11.32 8.06
N GLU A 433 -8.46 12.20 7.23
CA GLU A 433 -8.84 12.36 5.82
C GLU A 433 -8.53 11.12 4.95
N GLN A 434 -7.77 10.17 5.45
CA GLN A 434 -7.33 8.98 4.72
C GLN A 434 -7.86 7.67 5.32
N ALA A 435 -8.64 7.77 6.36
CA ALA A 435 -9.44 6.70 6.95
C ALA A 435 -10.89 6.73 6.41
N ASP A 436 -11.67 5.71 6.77
CA ASP A 436 -13.10 5.61 6.41
C ASP A 436 -13.98 6.41 7.35
#